data_33ce60621de27acb1abf5c6cc6cbaa88
#
_entry.id   33ce60621de27acb1abf5c6cc6cbaa88
#
_cell.length_a   1.000
_cell.length_b   1.000
_cell.length_c   1.000
_cell.angle_alpha   90.00
_cell.angle_beta   90.00
_cell.angle_gamma   90.00
#
_symmetry.space_group_name_H-M   'P 1'
#
loop_
_entity.id
_entity.type
_entity.pdbx_description
1 polymer ?
#
loop_
_entity_poly.entity_id
_entity_poly.type
_entity_poly.pdbx_seq_one_letter_code
_entity_poly.pdbx_strand_id
1 'polypeptide(L)'
;MSILDMKFWSLIGLKKKPKARWSKYYSKKEMNIDVPNISIYQFLKNKSIEGNFKDNTALEYFGTKISFTEFFRSIDKCARAFRSQGVRKGDVVTILSANTPEAIISFYALNKIGAVANMVHPLSAENEIKEALQRYSTAMLVAMDITYSKIKNILDETEVYKTIIISARDSMPLFMKIGYEVTQGYKVEKPKKYNKDYMYWNDFIKQGENYTKDKVAEITKRDTPAVILHSGGTTGTPKGIVLSNGNFNAATIQAQTVMNMVTREDSVLAIMPIFHGFGLSVSINDVLSFGAKVVLIPTFKASEFDKLLTKHKPSILVGVPTLFEALTTNERMKDVNLSNIKYVVSGGDTLSKARITKINEFLHNHGANANLLQGYGMTEAVAAVCLDQPVASRPGTIGIPFPSNYIKIVKPGTDEEVGIDEDGELCICGPTVMLGYYNNEKETNEALHIHKDGNVWLHSGDIASMDKDGYITYKQRLKRMIVTSGYNVYPSQIEEVIEKHEAVVDCSVIGVPHPYKVEVAKAYIALKAGYKDTPKLREELTELCKKNLAAYSIPKEFEFRKSLPKTMIGKVDFRKLQQENAEARAEERYGKK
;
A
#
# COMPACT_ATOMS: atom_id res chain seq x y z
N MET A 1 -23.05 -0.72 16.66
CA MET A 1 -22.09 0.03 17.50
C MET A 1 -21.34 0.98 16.59
N SER A 2 -21.35 2.30 16.86
CA SER A 2 -20.63 3.24 16.00
C SER A 2 -19.12 3.01 16.13
N ILE A 3 -18.36 3.20 15.04
CA ILE A 3 -16.89 3.15 15.10
C ILE A 3 -16.34 4.17 16.12
N LEU A 4 -17.09 5.24 16.41
CA LEU A 4 -16.69 6.26 17.39
C LEU A 4 -16.79 5.78 18.83
N ASP A 5 -17.54 4.70 19.10
CA ASP A 5 -17.72 4.11 20.44
C ASP A 5 -16.65 3.06 20.76
N MET A 6 -15.82 2.70 19.78
CA MET A 6 -14.75 1.73 19.96
C MET A 6 -13.63 2.30 20.82
N LYS A 7 -13.07 1.46 21.70
CA LYS A 7 -11.85 1.79 22.43
C LYS A 7 -10.66 1.62 21.50
N PHE A 8 -10.07 2.72 21.11
CA PHE A 8 -8.82 2.73 20.36
C PHE A 8 -7.64 3.11 21.25
N TRP A 9 -6.48 2.63 20.88
CA TRP A 9 -5.24 3.17 21.42
C TRP A 9 -5.15 4.63 20.98
N SER A 10 -5.32 5.55 21.94
CA SER A 10 -5.16 6.97 21.62
C SER A 10 -3.71 7.22 21.24
N LEU A 11 -3.50 8.07 20.23
CA LEU A 11 -2.18 8.65 19.94
C LEU A 11 -1.81 9.60 21.12
N ILE A 12 -1.57 9.00 22.28
CA ILE A 12 -1.04 9.72 23.42
C ILE A 12 0.35 10.18 22.96
N GLY A 13 0.61 11.48 23.06
CA GLY A 13 1.94 12.01 22.78
C GLY A 13 3.01 11.22 23.55
N LEU A 14 4.18 11.08 22.97
CA LEU A 14 5.27 10.32 23.55
C LEU A 14 5.47 10.69 25.02
N LYS A 15 5.39 9.71 25.92
CA LYS A 15 5.69 9.90 27.35
C LYS A 15 7.17 10.19 27.57
N LYS A 16 8.02 9.48 26.82
CA LYS A 16 9.46 9.68 26.79
C LYS A 16 9.94 9.55 25.35
N LYS A 17 10.73 10.52 24.87
CA LYS A 17 11.31 10.46 23.53
C LYS A 17 12.27 9.28 23.43
N PRO A 18 12.02 8.32 22.52
CA PRO A 18 12.98 7.25 22.28
C PRO A 18 14.28 7.77 21.66
N LYS A 19 15.34 6.99 21.76
CA LYS A 19 16.61 7.29 21.07
C LYS A 19 16.40 7.20 19.55
N ALA A 20 16.96 8.16 18.80
CA ALA A 20 16.88 8.22 17.34
C ALA A 20 18.30 8.42 16.79
N ARG A 21 18.99 7.31 16.42
CA ARG A 21 20.34 7.35 15.85
C ARG A 21 20.42 8.14 14.55
N TRP A 22 19.31 8.14 13.80
CA TRP A 22 19.14 8.87 12.54
C TRP A 22 18.82 10.35 12.71
N SER A 23 18.63 10.85 13.94
CA SER A 23 18.25 12.26 14.18
C SER A 23 19.25 13.27 13.60
N LYS A 24 20.49 12.87 13.37
CA LYS A 24 21.53 13.70 12.75
C LYS A 24 21.25 14.07 11.28
N TYR A 25 20.37 13.35 10.62
CA TYR A 25 19.96 13.60 9.22
C TYR A 25 18.80 14.60 9.10
N TYR A 26 18.22 15.00 10.23
CA TYR A 26 17.10 15.93 10.30
C TYR A 26 17.43 17.09 11.25
N SER A 27 16.91 18.27 10.96
CA SER A 27 16.93 19.36 11.91
C SER A 27 16.08 19.05 13.15
N LYS A 28 16.32 19.77 14.25
CA LYS A 28 15.51 19.63 15.47
C LYS A 28 14.02 19.94 15.24
N LYS A 29 13.71 20.86 14.30
CA LYS A 29 12.34 21.19 13.92
C LYS A 29 11.69 20.04 13.16
N GLU A 30 12.38 19.47 12.17
CA GLU A 30 11.89 18.34 11.40
C GLU A 30 11.64 17.11 12.27
N MET A 31 12.55 16.80 13.20
CA MET A 31 12.36 15.70 14.15
C MET A 31 11.17 15.85 15.11
N ASN A 32 10.49 17.02 15.12
CA ASN A 32 9.37 17.31 16.00
C ASN A 32 8.23 17.91 15.17
N ILE A 33 7.61 17.07 14.34
CA ILE A 33 6.46 17.51 13.55
C ILE A 33 5.28 17.88 14.47
N ASP A 34 4.59 18.96 14.15
CA ASP A 34 3.33 19.34 14.78
C ASP A 34 2.18 18.84 13.89
N VAL A 35 1.44 17.86 14.37
CA VAL A 35 0.29 17.29 13.66
C VAL A 35 -0.97 18.07 14.05
N PRO A 36 -1.56 18.84 13.13
CA PRO A 36 -2.71 19.69 13.45
C PRO A 36 -3.94 18.86 13.82
N ASN A 37 -4.76 19.42 14.71
CA ASN A 37 -5.96 18.76 15.24
C ASN A 37 -7.17 18.98 14.32
N ILE A 38 -7.05 18.55 13.05
CA ILE A 38 -8.05 18.76 12.00
C ILE A 38 -8.21 17.50 11.12
N SER A 39 -9.27 17.47 10.30
CA SER A 39 -9.50 16.40 9.34
C SER A 39 -8.49 16.42 8.17
N ILE A 40 -8.35 15.28 7.46
CA ILE A 40 -7.54 15.17 6.23
C ILE A 40 -8.01 16.18 5.18
N TYR A 41 -9.32 16.31 4.99
CA TYR A 41 -9.91 17.31 4.09
C TYR A 41 -9.52 18.74 4.46
N GLN A 42 -9.63 19.10 5.73
CA GLN A 42 -9.30 20.46 6.19
C GLN A 42 -7.79 20.72 6.06
N PHE A 43 -6.95 19.71 6.32
CA PHE A 43 -5.51 19.80 6.13
C PHE A 43 -5.16 20.11 4.66
N LEU A 44 -5.68 19.32 3.72
CA LEU A 44 -5.46 19.54 2.29
C LEU A 44 -5.96 20.92 1.84
N LYS A 45 -7.14 21.34 2.33
CA LYS A 45 -7.69 22.66 2.01
C LYS A 45 -6.81 23.80 2.53
N ASN A 46 -6.29 23.70 3.75
CA ASN A 46 -5.37 24.67 4.32
C ASN A 46 -4.07 24.73 3.50
N LYS A 47 -3.50 23.59 3.13
CA LYS A 47 -2.31 23.53 2.27
C LYS A 47 -2.55 24.20 0.92
N SER A 48 -3.73 24.04 0.32
CA SER A 48 -4.09 24.70 -0.93
C SER A 48 -4.13 26.22 -0.81
N ILE A 49 -4.57 26.75 0.33
CA ILE A 49 -4.61 28.19 0.61
C ILE A 49 -3.18 28.71 0.88
N GLU A 50 -2.44 28.06 1.79
CA GLU A 50 -1.07 28.41 2.16
C GLU A 50 -0.12 28.40 0.96
N GLY A 51 -0.20 27.35 0.12
CA GLY A 51 0.65 27.16 -1.06
C GLY A 51 0.16 27.91 -2.31
N ASN A 52 -1.00 28.56 -2.25
CA ASN A 52 -1.63 29.28 -3.37
C ASN A 52 -1.70 28.46 -4.67
N PHE A 53 -2.15 27.19 -4.59
CA PHE A 53 -2.24 26.29 -5.75
C PHE A 53 -3.67 25.93 -6.17
N LYS A 54 -4.65 26.75 -5.80
CA LYS A 54 -6.08 26.53 -6.07
C LYS A 54 -6.42 26.33 -7.56
N ASP A 55 -5.66 26.97 -8.44
CA ASP A 55 -5.89 26.93 -9.89
C ASP A 55 -5.03 25.85 -10.60
N ASN A 56 -4.09 25.22 -9.87
CA ASN A 56 -3.32 24.10 -10.39
C ASN A 56 -4.24 22.88 -10.62
N THR A 57 -3.81 21.98 -11.50
CA THR A 57 -4.50 20.71 -11.71
C THR A 57 -4.26 19.79 -10.53
N ALA A 58 -5.31 19.40 -9.82
CA ALA A 58 -5.27 18.40 -8.77
C ALA A 58 -5.26 16.97 -9.34
N LEU A 59 -6.22 16.66 -10.20
CA LEU A 59 -6.40 15.34 -10.79
C LEU A 59 -6.37 15.42 -12.32
N GLU A 60 -5.76 14.43 -12.95
CA GLU A 60 -5.87 14.20 -14.39
C GLU A 60 -6.35 12.75 -14.62
N TYR A 61 -7.42 12.59 -15.43
CA TYR A 61 -8.03 11.30 -15.70
C TYR A 61 -8.40 11.19 -17.17
N PHE A 62 -7.73 10.30 -17.91
CA PHE A 62 -7.90 10.15 -19.37
C PHE A 62 -7.79 11.47 -20.17
N GLY A 63 -7.05 12.45 -19.64
CA GLY A 63 -6.88 13.78 -20.25
C GLY A 63 -7.86 14.83 -19.73
N THR A 64 -8.93 14.45 -19.00
CA THR A 64 -9.73 15.42 -18.24
C THR A 64 -8.91 15.92 -17.07
N LYS A 65 -8.76 17.24 -16.97
CA LYS A 65 -8.05 17.92 -15.87
C LYS A 65 -9.08 18.53 -14.93
N ILE A 66 -8.88 18.32 -13.63
CA ILE A 66 -9.72 18.87 -12.55
C ILE A 66 -8.79 19.74 -11.70
N SER A 67 -9.04 21.06 -11.66
CA SER A 67 -8.28 21.98 -10.80
C SER A 67 -8.61 21.75 -9.32
N PHE A 68 -7.74 22.22 -8.39
CA PHE A 68 -8.05 22.15 -6.95
C PHE A 68 -9.35 22.89 -6.61
N THR A 69 -9.65 24.03 -7.26
CA THR A 69 -10.93 24.73 -7.10
C THR A 69 -12.12 23.85 -7.47
N GLU A 70 -12.07 23.16 -8.63
CA GLU A 70 -13.12 22.25 -9.07
C GLU A 70 -13.20 21.00 -8.20
N PHE A 71 -12.05 20.50 -7.76
CA PHE A 71 -11.96 19.34 -6.86
C PHE A 71 -12.64 19.63 -5.52
N PHE A 72 -12.33 20.75 -4.86
CA PHE A 72 -13.01 21.14 -3.62
C PHE A 72 -14.50 21.39 -3.81
N ARG A 73 -14.92 21.98 -4.94
CA ARG A 73 -16.35 22.14 -5.28
C ARG A 73 -17.04 20.79 -5.43
N SER A 74 -16.39 19.82 -6.08
CA SER A 74 -16.92 18.47 -6.26
C SER A 74 -17.02 17.72 -4.92
N ILE A 75 -16.02 17.87 -4.04
CA ILE A 75 -16.06 17.34 -2.67
C ILE A 75 -17.24 17.95 -1.90
N ASP A 76 -17.50 19.25 -2.03
CA ASP A 76 -18.63 19.91 -1.38
C ASP A 76 -19.98 19.36 -1.82
N LYS A 77 -20.18 19.22 -3.14
CA LYS A 77 -21.40 18.64 -3.70
C LYS A 77 -21.60 17.19 -3.26
N CYS A 78 -20.53 16.39 -3.30
CA CYS A 78 -20.55 14.99 -2.88
C CYS A 78 -20.84 14.85 -1.37
N ALA A 79 -20.25 15.70 -0.53
CA ALA A 79 -20.50 15.73 0.92
C ALA A 79 -21.98 16.06 1.23
N ARG A 80 -22.56 17.03 0.51
CA ARG A 80 -24.00 17.34 0.58
C ARG A 80 -24.87 16.18 0.11
N ALA A 81 -24.44 15.48 -0.95
CA ALA A 81 -25.14 14.31 -1.46
C ALA A 81 -25.16 13.17 -0.42
N PHE A 82 -24.04 12.88 0.22
CA PHE A 82 -24.02 11.89 1.33
C PHE A 82 -24.95 12.31 2.47
N ARG A 83 -24.91 13.58 2.89
CA ARG A 83 -25.83 14.10 3.92
C ARG A 83 -27.30 13.98 3.50
N SER A 84 -27.65 14.24 2.25
CA SER A 84 -29.02 14.12 1.74
C SER A 84 -29.53 12.68 1.81
N GLN A 85 -28.63 11.71 1.66
CA GLN A 85 -28.93 10.28 1.77
C GLN A 85 -28.88 9.76 3.21
N GLY A 86 -28.63 10.59 4.20
CA GLY A 86 -28.68 10.22 5.61
C GLY A 86 -27.35 9.88 6.25
N VAL A 87 -26.23 9.90 5.53
CA VAL A 87 -24.90 9.61 6.11
C VAL A 87 -24.55 10.65 7.17
N ARG A 88 -24.08 10.19 8.32
CA ARG A 88 -23.73 11.00 9.50
C ARG A 88 -22.28 10.73 9.91
N LYS A 89 -21.81 11.54 10.83
CA LYS A 89 -20.50 11.37 11.47
C LYS A 89 -20.43 9.99 12.14
N GLY A 90 -19.34 9.25 11.86
CA GLY A 90 -19.09 7.91 12.38
C GLY A 90 -19.72 6.78 11.57
N ASP A 91 -20.55 7.07 10.57
CA ASP A 91 -21.04 6.03 9.67
C ASP A 91 -19.89 5.53 8.80
N VAL A 92 -19.91 4.23 8.50
CA VAL A 92 -18.96 3.61 7.57
C VAL A 92 -19.59 3.54 6.18
N VAL A 93 -18.90 4.10 5.20
CA VAL A 93 -19.27 3.99 3.78
C VAL A 93 -18.17 3.25 3.04
N THR A 94 -18.51 2.15 2.40
CA THR A 94 -17.55 1.37 1.62
C THR A 94 -17.36 1.98 0.23
N ILE A 95 -16.08 2.13 -0.18
CA ILE A 95 -15.69 2.52 -1.54
C ILE A 95 -15.06 1.31 -2.21
N LEU A 96 -15.79 0.72 -3.15
CA LEU A 96 -15.42 -0.47 -3.94
C LEU A 96 -15.00 -0.01 -5.33
N SER A 97 -13.80 0.56 -5.46
CA SER A 97 -13.36 1.25 -6.67
C SER A 97 -11.87 1.15 -6.96
N ALA A 98 -11.53 1.29 -8.23
CA ALA A 98 -10.18 1.60 -8.70
C ALA A 98 -9.89 3.11 -8.59
N ASN A 99 -8.74 3.56 -9.11
CA ASN A 99 -8.31 4.97 -9.09
C ASN A 99 -9.15 5.82 -10.05
N THR A 100 -10.29 6.33 -9.56
CA THR A 100 -11.17 7.24 -10.31
C THR A 100 -11.38 8.55 -9.54
N PRO A 101 -11.67 9.67 -10.23
CA PRO A 101 -11.99 10.93 -9.57
C PRO A 101 -13.14 10.80 -8.57
N GLU A 102 -14.19 10.04 -8.91
CA GLU A 102 -15.37 9.82 -8.09
C GLU A 102 -15.02 9.15 -6.76
N ALA A 103 -14.13 8.16 -6.78
CA ALA A 103 -13.68 7.47 -5.56
C ALA A 103 -12.88 8.40 -4.65
N ILE A 104 -11.99 9.22 -5.21
CA ILE A 104 -11.19 10.18 -4.45
C ILE A 104 -12.07 11.29 -3.90
N ILE A 105 -12.99 11.83 -4.70
CA ILE A 105 -13.96 12.84 -4.26
C ILE A 105 -14.81 12.27 -3.13
N SER A 106 -15.26 11.01 -3.23
CA SER A 106 -16.03 10.34 -2.17
C SER A 106 -15.23 10.20 -0.88
N PHE A 107 -13.96 9.80 -0.96
CA PHE A 107 -13.08 9.71 0.22
C PHE A 107 -12.99 11.04 0.98
N TYR A 108 -12.68 12.14 0.29
CA TYR A 108 -12.58 13.44 0.94
C TYR A 108 -13.95 14.00 1.38
N ALA A 109 -15.02 13.69 0.66
CA ALA A 109 -16.38 14.09 1.03
C ALA A 109 -16.84 13.41 2.33
N LEU A 110 -16.58 12.10 2.47
CA LEU A 110 -16.85 11.36 3.70
C LEU A 110 -16.01 11.90 4.87
N ASN A 111 -14.71 12.13 4.65
CA ASN A 111 -13.85 12.72 5.66
C ASN A 111 -14.32 14.11 6.09
N LYS A 112 -14.81 14.96 5.17
CA LYS A 112 -15.36 16.27 5.45
C LYS A 112 -16.58 16.23 6.37
N ILE A 113 -17.45 15.22 6.21
CA ILE A 113 -18.64 15.05 7.06
C ILE A 113 -18.40 14.18 8.28
N GLY A 114 -17.16 13.74 8.52
CA GLY A 114 -16.78 12.91 9.66
C GLY A 114 -17.22 11.46 9.58
N ALA A 115 -17.63 10.98 8.40
CA ALA A 115 -17.85 9.57 8.11
C ALA A 115 -16.53 8.87 7.80
N VAL A 116 -16.52 7.55 7.90
CA VAL A 116 -15.32 6.72 7.70
C VAL A 116 -15.40 5.99 6.37
N ALA A 117 -14.38 6.14 5.55
CA ALA A 117 -14.27 5.43 4.29
C ALA A 117 -13.69 4.03 4.53
N ASN A 118 -14.41 2.98 4.13
CA ASN A 118 -13.90 1.62 4.10
C ASN A 118 -13.47 1.30 2.65
N MET A 119 -12.17 1.12 2.42
CA MET A 119 -11.60 1.01 1.08
C MET A 119 -11.44 -0.45 0.68
N VAL A 120 -12.24 -0.93 -0.27
CA VAL A 120 -12.28 -2.35 -0.68
C VAL A 120 -11.85 -2.52 -2.13
N HIS A 121 -11.16 -3.62 -2.41
CA HIS A 121 -10.69 -3.95 -3.75
C HIS A 121 -11.86 -4.32 -4.69
N PRO A 122 -12.04 -3.65 -5.84
CA PRO A 122 -13.19 -3.89 -6.74
C PRO A 122 -13.18 -5.27 -7.42
N LEU A 123 -12.02 -5.94 -7.45
CA LEU A 123 -11.92 -7.29 -8.01
C LEU A 123 -12.00 -8.41 -6.97
N SER A 124 -12.24 -8.08 -5.70
CA SER A 124 -12.50 -9.09 -4.66
C SER A 124 -13.62 -10.05 -5.05
N ALA A 125 -13.56 -11.26 -4.50
CA ALA A 125 -14.62 -12.25 -4.68
C ALA A 125 -15.92 -11.77 -4.02
N GLU A 126 -17.05 -12.29 -4.48
CA GLU A 126 -18.38 -11.93 -3.99
C GLU A 126 -18.50 -12.09 -2.47
N ASN A 127 -18.06 -13.22 -1.92
CA ASN A 127 -18.07 -13.48 -0.48
C ASN A 127 -17.13 -12.54 0.30
N GLU A 128 -15.96 -12.20 -0.24
CA GLU A 128 -15.05 -11.24 0.40
C GLU A 128 -15.68 -9.84 0.50
N ILE A 129 -16.37 -9.41 -0.57
CA ILE A 129 -17.11 -8.14 -0.55
C ILE A 129 -18.22 -8.19 0.49
N LYS A 130 -19.03 -9.26 0.50
CA LYS A 130 -20.10 -9.46 1.48
C LYS A 130 -19.58 -9.39 2.91
N GLU A 131 -18.54 -10.16 3.21
CA GLU A 131 -17.91 -10.16 4.54
C GLU A 131 -17.40 -8.77 4.94
N ALA A 132 -16.80 -8.03 4.01
CA ALA A 132 -16.35 -6.67 4.27
C ALA A 132 -17.53 -5.73 4.57
N LEU A 133 -18.63 -5.81 3.81
CA LEU A 133 -19.82 -4.99 4.05
C LEU A 133 -20.46 -5.28 5.42
N GLN A 134 -20.59 -6.55 5.78
CA GLN A 134 -21.16 -6.98 7.06
C GLN A 134 -20.26 -6.64 8.24
N ARG A 135 -18.96 -6.99 8.15
CA ARG A 135 -17.99 -6.82 9.25
C ARG A 135 -17.83 -5.36 9.67
N TYR A 136 -17.88 -4.44 8.72
CA TYR A 136 -17.69 -3.02 9.01
C TYR A 136 -19.01 -2.25 9.10
N SER A 137 -20.15 -2.93 9.21
CA SER A 137 -21.49 -2.33 9.32
C SER A 137 -21.66 -1.19 8.29
N THR A 138 -21.41 -1.53 7.03
CA THR A 138 -21.43 -0.56 5.93
C THR A 138 -22.83 -0.01 5.74
N ALA A 139 -23.01 1.29 5.95
CA ALA A 139 -24.30 1.98 5.78
C ALA A 139 -24.63 2.24 4.30
N MET A 140 -23.64 2.71 3.54
CA MET A 140 -23.76 2.96 2.10
C MET A 140 -22.57 2.37 1.35
N LEU A 141 -22.81 2.07 0.06
CA LEU A 141 -21.78 1.56 -0.84
C LEU A 141 -21.61 2.51 -2.03
N VAL A 142 -20.36 2.88 -2.33
CA VAL A 142 -19.96 3.51 -3.59
C VAL A 142 -19.21 2.45 -4.40
N ALA A 143 -19.79 1.98 -5.49
CA ALA A 143 -19.28 0.83 -6.23
C ALA A 143 -19.10 1.11 -7.72
N MET A 144 -18.01 0.63 -8.30
CA MET A 144 -17.86 0.66 -9.76
C MET A 144 -18.91 -0.24 -10.44
N ASP A 145 -19.42 0.21 -11.57
CA ASP A 145 -20.40 -0.51 -12.39
C ASP A 145 -19.97 -1.95 -12.73
N ILE A 146 -18.67 -2.17 -12.97
CA ILE A 146 -18.10 -3.52 -13.21
C ILE A 146 -18.29 -4.50 -12.05
N THR A 147 -18.58 -4.01 -10.85
CA THR A 147 -18.80 -4.85 -9.66
C THR A 147 -20.29 -5.20 -9.46
N TYR A 148 -21.19 -4.62 -10.23
CA TYR A 148 -22.63 -4.77 -10.04
C TYR A 148 -23.09 -6.22 -10.07
N SER A 149 -22.59 -7.02 -11.01
CA SER A 149 -22.94 -8.45 -11.12
C SER A 149 -22.65 -9.25 -9.86
N LYS A 150 -21.63 -8.85 -9.07
CA LYS A 150 -21.28 -9.46 -7.79
C LYS A 150 -22.15 -8.92 -6.66
N ILE A 151 -22.27 -7.59 -6.56
CA ILE A 151 -22.94 -6.97 -5.40
C ILE A 151 -24.45 -7.18 -5.40
N LYS A 152 -25.12 -7.27 -6.55
CA LYS A 152 -26.56 -7.43 -6.64
C LYS A 152 -27.11 -8.64 -5.89
N ASN A 153 -26.31 -9.70 -5.74
CA ASN A 153 -26.72 -10.94 -5.12
C ASN A 153 -26.53 -10.95 -3.58
N ILE A 154 -25.70 -10.05 -3.07
CA ILE A 154 -25.27 -10.06 -1.66
C ILE A 154 -25.83 -8.90 -0.83
N LEU A 155 -26.32 -7.84 -1.47
CA LEU A 155 -26.76 -6.63 -0.75
C LEU A 155 -27.91 -6.90 0.21
N ASP A 156 -28.85 -7.78 -0.16
CA ASP A 156 -30.00 -8.13 0.70
C ASP A 156 -29.58 -8.81 2.02
N GLU A 157 -28.34 -9.32 2.08
CA GLU A 157 -27.77 -9.93 3.28
C GLU A 157 -26.90 -8.94 4.08
N THR A 158 -26.90 -7.65 3.74
CA THR A 158 -26.09 -6.60 4.38
C THR A 158 -26.95 -5.45 4.91
N GLU A 159 -26.35 -4.56 5.70
CA GLU A 159 -27.01 -3.36 6.22
C GLU A 159 -26.97 -2.17 5.22
N VAL A 160 -26.49 -2.38 4.00
CA VAL A 160 -26.36 -1.32 2.97
C VAL A 160 -27.74 -0.88 2.51
N TYR A 161 -28.16 0.32 2.90
CA TYR A 161 -29.47 0.86 2.51
C TYR A 161 -29.47 1.59 1.17
N LYS A 162 -28.30 1.94 0.61
CA LYS A 162 -28.16 2.61 -0.67
C LYS A 162 -26.81 2.34 -1.31
N THR A 163 -26.82 2.07 -2.61
CA THR A 163 -25.62 1.91 -3.43
C THR A 163 -25.50 2.99 -4.49
N ILE A 164 -24.38 3.68 -4.53
CA ILE A 164 -24.03 4.65 -5.56
C ILE A 164 -23.17 3.95 -6.60
N ILE A 165 -23.63 3.91 -7.82
CA ILE A 165 -22.92 3.33 -8.96
C ILE A 165 -22.08 4.41 -9.63
N ILE A 166 -20.76 4.21 -9.64
CA ILE A 166 -19.81 5.01 -10.39
C ILE A 166 -19.28 4.21 -11.57
N SER A 167 -18.93 4.88 -12.66
CA SER A 167 -18.38 4.25 -13.85
C SER A 167 -17.03 4.86 -14.21
N ALA A 168 -16.13 4.04 -14.73
CA ALA A 168 -14.86 4.54 -15.25
C ALA A 168 -15.04 5.68 -16.27
N ARG A 169 -16.18 5.74 -16.95
CA ARG A 169 -16.51 6.78 -17.94
C ARG A 169 -16.95 8.12 -17.35
N ASP A 170 -17.37 8.19 -16.07
CA ASP A 170 -18.07 9.38 -15.53
C ASP A 170 -17.25 10.67 -15.67
N SER A 171 -15.96 10.60 -15.44
CA SER A 171 -15.02 11.72 -15.63
C SER A 171 -14.19 11.66 -16.94
N MET A 172 -14.48 10.74 -17.87
CA MET A 172 -13.78 10.72 -19.18
C MET A 172 -14.23 11.88 -20.08
N PRO A 173 -13.38 12.33 -21.03
CA PRO A 173 -13.80 13.23 -22.11
C PRO A 173 -14.93 12.61 -22.96
N LEU A 174 -15.80 13.45 -23.55
CA LEU A 174 -17.01 13.00 -24.25
C LEU A 174 -16.71 11.93 -25.32
N PHE A 175 -15.69 12.13 -26.15
CA PHE A 175 -15.33 11.17 -27.19
C PHE A 175 -14.89 9.82 -26.63
N MET A 176 -14.20 9.81 -25.47
CA MET A 176 -13.79 8.58 -24.80
C MET A 176 -14.98 7.88 -24.11
N LYS A 177 -15.96 8.63 -23.60
CA LYS A 177 -17.22 8.06 -23.07
C LYS A 177 -17.91 7.22 -24.12
N ILE A 178 -18.03 7.76 -25.35
CA ILE A 178 -18.65 7.04 -26.47
C ILE A 178 -17.83 5.79 -26.82
N GLY A 179 -16.52 5.93 -26.96
CA GLY A 179 -15.63 4.79 -27.23
C GLY A 179 -15.70 3.70 -26.16
N TYR A 180 -15.72 4.07 -24.89
CA TYR A 180 -15.87 3.14 -23.78
C TYR A 180 -17.21 2.39 -23.83
N GLU A 181 -18.33 3.09 -24.08
CA GLU A 181 -19.65 2.46 -24.13
C GLU A 181 -19.75 1.43 -25.26
N VAL A 182 -19.18 1.73 -26.44
CA VAL A 182 -19.18 0.82 -27.60
C VAL A 182 -18.25 -0.39 -27.39
N THR A 183 -17.14 -0.23 -26.67
CA THR A 183 -16.12 -1.30 -26.56
C THR A 183 -16.23 -2.13 -25.29
N GLN A 184 -16.56 -1.52 -24.17
CA GLN A 184 -16.56 -2.12 -22.84
C GLN A 184 -17.90 -1.97 -22.11
N GLY A 185 -18.49 -0.78 -22.16
CA GLY A 185 -19.66 -0.43 -21.37
C GLY A 185 -20.89 -1.28 -21.63
N TYR A 186 -21.05 -1.76 -22.87
CA TYR A 186 -22.15 -2.66 -23.24
C TYR A 186 -22.06 -4.05 -22.59
N LYS A 187 -20.85 -4.47 -22.16
CA LYS A 187 -20.61 -5.76 -21.48
C LYS A 187 -20.88 -5.68 -19.98
N VAL A 188 -20.97 -4.47 -19.44
CA VAL A 188 -21.16 -4.25 -18.01
C VAL A 188 -22.64 -4.34 -17.68
N GLU A 189 -22.99 -5.30 -16.84
CA GLU A 189 -24.35 -5.39 -16.29
C GLU A 189 -24.63 -4.16 -15.42
N LYS A 190 -25.79 -3.53 -15.60
CA LYS A 190 -26.14 -2.28 -14.89
C LYS A 190 -27.49 -2.45 -14.18
N PRO A 191 -27.69 -1.83 -12.99
CA PRO A 191 -29.00 -1.79 -12.36
C PRO A 191 -30.02 -1.06 -13.25
N LYS A 192 -31.29 -1.46 -13.15
CA LYS A 192 -32.38 -0.74 -13.83
C LYS A 192 -32.43 0.71 -13.32
N LYS A 193 -32.68 1.67 -14.21
CA LYS A 193 -32.63 3.12 -13.94
C LYS A 193 -33.50 3.58 -12.76
N TYR A 194 -34.57 2.86 -12.44
CA TYR A 194 -35.53 3.22 -11.39
C TYR A 194 -35.48 2.28 -10.17
N ASN A 195 -34.39 1.54 -9.98
CA ASN A 195 -34.25 0.76 -8.77
C ASN A 195 -33.98 1.69 -7.57
N LYS A 196 -34.84 1.64 -6.54
CA LYS A 196 -34.76 2.50 -5.34
C LYS A 196 -33.48 2.30 -4.51
N ASP A 197 -32.84 1.14 -4.64
CA ASP A 197 -31.68 0.75 -3.84
C ASP A 197 -30.35 1.20 -4.49
N TYR A 198 -30.42 1.61 -5.78
CA TYR A 198 -29.27 2.07 -6.55
C TYR A 198 -29.48 3.49 -7.06
N MET A 199 -28.39 4.23 -7.12
CA MET A 199 -28.37 5.58 -7.70
C MET A 199 -27.08 5.75 -8.52
N TYR A 200 -27.18 6.31 -9.72
CA TYR A 200 -26.01 6.63 -10.51
C TYR A 200 -25.33 7.91 -10.00
N TRP A 201 -24.00 7.99 -10.17
CA TRP A 201 -23.18 9.10 -9.67
C TRP A 201 -23.76 10.49 -9.99
N ASN A 202 -24.14 10.74 -11.23
CA ASN A 202 -24.66 12.05 -11.61
C ASN A 202 -25.97 12.42 -10.88
N ASP A 203 -26.85 11.44 -10.68
CA ASP A 203 -28.11 11.69 -9.96
C ASP A 203 -27.85 11.86 -8.46
N PHE A 204 -26.88 11.14 -7.92
CA PHE A 204 -26.42 11.31 -6.53
C PHE A 204 -25.87 12.73 -6.30
N ILE A 205 -24.98 13.23 -7.18
CA ILE A 205 -24.41 14.57 -7.05
C ILE A 205 -25.48 15.67 -7.16
N LYS A 206 -26.49 15.49 -8.04
CA LYS A 206 -27.64 16.42 -8.13
C LYS A 206 -28.42 16.53 -6.81
N GLN A 207 -28.54 15.46 -6.04
CA GLN A 207 -29.16 15.51 -4.69
C GLN A 207 -28.38 16.45 -3.76
N GLY A 208 -27.04 16.45 -3.87
CA GLY A 208 -26.19 17.33 -3.11
C GLY A 208 -26.31 18.82 -3.48
N GLU A 209 -26.56 19.11 -4.75
CA GLU A 209 -26.76 20.50 -5.22
C GLU A 209 -28.01 21.14 -4.60
N ASN A 210 -29.06 20.34 -4.38
CA ASN A 210 -30.33 20.78 -3.81
C ASN A 210 -30.38 20.71 -2.27
N TYR A 211 -29.35 20.18 -1.63
CA TYR A 211 -29.34 19.98 -0.18
C TYR A 211 -28.84 21.22 0.57
N THR A 212 -29.74 21.84 1.35
CA THR A 212 -29.47 23.08 2.11
C THR A 212 -29.73 22.95 3.61
N LYS A 213 -30.20 21.77 4.09
CA LYS A 213 -30.79 21.61 5.42
C LYS A 213 -29.79 21.66 6.58
N ASP A 214 -28.54 21.20 6.39
CA ASP A 214 -27.58 21.06 7.48
C ASP A 214 -26.21 21.69 7.18
N LYS A 215 -25.47 21.95 8.25
CA LYS A 215 -24.05 22.24 8.18
C LYS A 215 -23.31 21.03 7.63
N VAL A 216 -22.69 21.16 6.47
CA VAL A 216 -22.10 20.02 5.74
C VAL A 216 -20.79 19.53 6.37
N ALA A 217 -19.97 20.46 6.85
CA ALA A 217 -18.70 20.11 7.47
C ALA A 217 -18.84 19.77 8.95
N GLU A 218 -18.24 18.66 9.36
CA GLU A 218 -18.09 18.32 10.77
C GLU A 218 -16.72 18.76 11.27
N ILE A 219 -16.68 19.24 12.52
CA ILE A 219 -15.42 19.44 13.21
C ILE A 219 -14.95 18.08 13.70
N THR A 220 -13.91 17.54 13.07
CA THR A 220 -13.27 16.30 13.49
C THR A 220 -11.86 16.59 14.01
N LYS A 221 -11.47 15.82 15.02
CA LYS A 221 -10.14 15.89 15.63
C LYS A 221 -9.17 14.96 14.90
N ARG A 222 -7.87 15.16 15.12
CA ARG A 222 -6.82 14.29 14.57
C ARG A 222 -7.00 12.82 14.95
N ASP A 223 -7.50 12.52 16.15
CA ASP A 223 -7.68 11.15 16.65
C ASP A 223 -9.01 10.51 16.18
N THR A 224 -9.84 11.24 15.40
CA THR A 224 -11.08 10.70 14.84
C THR A 224 -10.76 9.68 13.74
N PRO A 225 -11.35 8.47 13.76
CA PRO A 225 -11.27 7.52 12.66
C PRO A 225 -11.65 8.16 11.32
N ALA A 226 -10.86 7.92 10.29
CA ALA A 226 -11.05 8.51 8.96
C ALA A 226 -11.19 7.45 7.86
N VAL A 227 -10.44 6.37 7.97
CA VAL A 227 -10.42 5.33 6.95
C VAL A 227 -10.14 3.95 7.56
N ILE A 228 -10.73 2.93 6.95
CA ILE A 228 -10.41 1.53 7.17
C ILE A 228 -9.72 1.02 5.92
N LEU A 229 -8.48 0.54 6.08
CA LEU A 229 -7.73 -0.15 5.04
C LEU A 229 -7.59 -1.63 5.41
N HIS A 230 -7.38 -2.46 4.40
CA HIS A 230 -7.29 -3.90 4.60
C HIS A 230 -5.86 -4.40 4.42
N SER A 231 -5.35 -5.16 5.38
CA SER A 231 -4.13 -5.94 5.19
C SER A 231 -4.48 -7.34 4.71
N GLY A 232 -3.64 -7.88 3.83
CA GLY A 232 -3.67 -9.31 3.55
C GLY A 232 -3.22 -10.07 4.80
N GLY A 233 -4.17 -10.40 5.68
CA GLY A 233 -3.89 -11.08 6.95
C GLY A 233 -3.08 -12.36 6.77
N THR A 234 -2.16 -12.64 7.72
CA THR A 234 -1.41 -13.91 7.77
C THR A 234 -2.29 -15.10 8.15
N THR A 235 -3.51 -14.84 8.63
CA THR A 235 -4.51 -15.82 9.12
C THR A 235 -5.61 -16.13 8.11
N GLY A 236 -5.54 -15.64 6.87
CA GLY A 236 -6.53 -15.90 5.81
C GLY A 236 -7.62 -14.84 5.69
N THR A 237 -8.06 -14.22 6.77
CA THR A 237 -9.10 -13.20 6.75
C THR A 237 -8.48 -11.80 6.79
N PRO A 238 -8.79 -10.89 5.84
CA PRO A 238 -8.26 -9.52 5.86
C PRO A 238 -8.66 -8.78 7.15
N LYS A 239 -7.69 -8.08 7.74
CA LYS A 239 -7.92 -7.25 8.93
C LYS A 239 -8.24 -5.82 8.52
N GLY A 240 -9.26 -5.22 9.13
CA GLY A 240 -9.58 -3.81 8.96
C GLY A 240 -8.74 -2.93 9.87
N ILE A 241 -7.82 -2.22 9.32
CA ILE A 241 -6.91 -1.31 10.01
C ILE A 241 -7.57 0.05 10.08
N VAL A 242 -7.84 0.54 11.30
CA VAL A 242 -8.47 1.84 11.51
C VAL A 242 -7.41 2.91 11.64
N LEU A 243 -7.43 3.87 10.72
CA LEU A 243 -6.52 5.00 10.67
C LEU A 243 -7.26 6.30 10.91
N SER A 244 -6.63 7.20 11.67
CA SER A 244 -7.19 8.50 12.02
C SER A 244 -6.80 9.60 11.04
N ASN A 245 -7.45 10.75 11.16
CA ASN A 245 -7.04 11.99 10.49
C ASN A 245 -5.57 12.33 10.80
N GLY A 246 -5.17 12.18 12.05
CA GLY A 246 -3.82 12.48 12.51
C GLY A 246 -2.76 11.59 11.90
N ASN A 247 -3.07 10.29 11.72
CA ASN A 247 -2.15 9.38 11.07
C ASN A 247 -1.82 9.83 9.65
N PHE A 248 -2.83 10.18 8.85
CA PHE A 248 -2.66 10.66 7.47
C PHE A 248 -1.96 12.03 7.44
N ASN A 249 -2.38 12.99 8.28
CA ASN A 249 -1.76 14.31 8.32
C ASN A 249 -0.28 14.22 8.72
N ALA A 250 0.07 13.32 9.66
CA ALA A 250 1.45 13.07 10.05
C ALA A 250 2.27 12.48 8.90
N ALA A 251 1.74 11.46 8.21
CA ALA A 251 2.40 10.86 7.05
C ALA A 251 2.69 11.91 5.97
N THR A 252 1.73 12.77 5.68
CA THR A 252 1.90 13.86 4.72
C THR A 252 2.98 14.86 5.13
N ILE A 253 3.02 15.29 6.41
CA ILE A 253 4.06 16.22 6.91
C ILE A 253 5.44 15.57 6.81
N GLN A 254 5.55 14.29 7.15
CA GLN A 254 6.77 13.50 7.01
C GLN A 254 7.21 13.41 5.55
N ALA A 255 6.28 13.09 4.64
CA ALA A 255 6.56 13.06 3.20
C ALA A 255 7.06 14.41 2.67
N GLN A 256 6.44 15.53 3.11
CA GLN A 256 6.88 16.88 2.75
C GLN A 256 8.30 17.19 3.23
N THR A 257 8.70 16.67 4.37
CA THR A 257 10.07 16.84 4.90
C THR A 257 11.09 16.06 4.07
N VAL A 258 10.78 14.81 3.72
CA VAL A 258 11.71 13.91 3.04
C VAL A 258 11.76 14.16 1.53
N MET A 259 10.63 14.49 0.92
CA MET A 259 10.49 14.79 -0.50
C MET A 259 10.43 16.31 -0.76
N ASN A 260 11.34 17.04 -0.15
CA ASN A 260 11.34 18.52 -0.11
C ASN A 260 11.58 19.22 -1.47
N MET A 261 11.99 18.48 -2.50
CA MET A 261 12.11 19.01 -3.89
C MET A 261 10.80 18.94 -4.67
N VAL A 262 9.74 18.33 -4.12
CA VAL A 262 8.45 18.29 -4.79
C VAL A 262 7.76 19.64 -4.68
N THR A 263 7.26 20.12 -5.81
CA THR A 263 6.56 21.40 -5.94
C THR A 263 5.19 21.20 -6.58
N ARG A 264 4.39 22.24 -6.61
CA ARG A 264 3.07 22.25 -7.27
C ARG A 264 3.12 22.05 -8.80
N GLU A 265 4.29 22.17 -9.42
CA GLU A 265 4.49 21.93 -10.85
C GLU A 265 4.76 20.45 -11.16
N ASP A 266 4.95 19.63 -10.13
CA ASP A 266 5.27 18.23 -10.27
C ASP A 266 4.02 17.36 -10.48
N SER A 267 4.25 16.12 -10.84
CA SER A 267 3.16 15.16 -11.03
C SER A 267 3.60 13.72 -10.74
N VAL A 268 2.62 12.90 -10.36
CA VAL A 268 2.79 11.46 -10.15
C VAL A 268 1.87 10.68 -11.09
N LEU A 269 2.30 9.49 -11.52
CA LEU A 269 1.38 8.47 -12.05
C LEU A 269 0.84 7.66 -10.86
N ALA A 270 -0.41 7.85 -10.51
CA ALA A 270 -1.08 7.11 -9.45
C ALA A 270 -1.48 5.71 -9.96
N ILE A 271 -0.50 4.82 -10.02
CA ILE A 271 -0.65 3.42 -10.44
C ILE A 271 -1.07 2.56 -9.24
N MET A 272 -0.55 2.88 -8.05
CA MET A 272 -0.86 2.16 -6.83
C MET A 272 -2.33 2.32 -6.45
N PRO A 273 -3.03 1.23 -6.08
CA PRO A 273 -4.47 1.26 -5.86
C PRO A 273 -4.90 2.13 -4.67
N ILE A 274 -6.00 2.88 -4.83
CA ILE A 274 -6.60 3.73 -3.79
C ILE A 274 -7.06 2.94 -2.55
N PHE A 275 -7.38 1.67 -2.68
CA PHE A 275 -7.78 0.79 -1.56
C PHE A 275 -6.58 0.26 -0.75
N HIS A 276 -5.37 0.69 -1.05
CA HIS A 276 -4.15 0.38 -0.32
C HIS A 276 -3.48 1.66 0.18
N GLY A 277 -2.89 1.63 1.40
CA GLY A 277 -2.24 2.81 1.99
C GLY A 277 -1.19 3.45 1.08
N PHE A 278 -0.41 2.64 0.36
CA PHE A 278 0.59 3.11 -0.59
C PHE A 278 -0.01 3.94 -1.74
N GLY A 279 -1.19 3.55 -2.25
CA GLY A 279 -1.93 4.33 -3.25
C GLY A 279 -2.60 5.55 -2.64
N LEU A 280 -3.42 5.35 -1.60
CA LEU A 280 -4.24 6.40 -1.02
C LEU A 280 -3.43 7.51 -0.34
N SER A 281 -2.41 7.15 0.46
CA SER A 281 -1.54 8.12 1.13
C SER A 281 -0.45 8.62 0.18
N VAL A 282 0.53 7.76 -0.16
CA VAL A 282 1.77 8.19 -0.81
C VAL A 282 1.54 8.71 -2.23
N SER A 283 0.71 7.99 -3.04
CA SER A 283 0.51 8.37 -4.45
C SER A 283 -0.55 9.45 -4.65
N ILE A 284 -1.48 9.64 -3.68
CA ILE A 284 -2.62 10.55 -3.86
C ILE A 284 -2.60 11.66 -2.81
N ASN A 285 -2.83 11.34 -1.52
CA ASN A 285 -3.02 12.36 -0.49
C ASN A 285 -1.79 13.24 -0.28
N ASP A 286 -0.60 12.62 -0.22
CA ASP A 286 0.65 13.36 -0.01
C ASP A 286 0.94 14.26 -1.22
N VAL A 287 0.79 13.74 -2.45
CA VAL A 287 1.04 14.49 -3.69
C VAL A 287 0.06 15.66 -3.84
N LEU A 288 -1.24 15.46 -3.57
CA LEU A 288 -2.21 16.56 -3.55
C LEU A 288 -1.84 17.63 -2.52
N SER A 289 -1.29 17.23 -1.37
CA SER A 289 -0.91 18.16 -0.31
C SER A 289 0.36 18.97 -0.62
N PHE A 290 1.18 18.53 -1.59
CA PHE A 290 2.25 19.34 -2.19
C PHE A 290 1.71 20.39 -3.19
N GLY A 291 0.44 20.28 -3.59
CA GLY A 291 -0.15 21.03 -4.70
C GLY A 291 0.16 20.43 -6.07
N ALA A 292 0.80 19.27 -6.10
CA ALA A 292 1.22 18.58 -7.31
C ALA A 292 0.06 17.78 -7.93
N LYS A 293 0.19 17.49 -9.22
CA LYS A 293 -0.84 16.81 -10.02
C LYS A 293 -0.78 15.30 -9.83
N VAL A 294 -1.95 14.70 -9.61
CA VAL A 294 -2.12 13.24 -9.60
C VAL A 294 -2.76 12.79 -10.91
N VAL A 295 -2.00 12.03 -11.71
CA VAL A 295 -2.51 11.39 -12.93
C VAL A 295 -3.04 10.01 -12.57
N LEU A 296 -4.36 9.84 -12.61
CA LEU A 296 -5.04 8.61 -12.17
C LEU A 296 -4.98 7.54 -13.25
N ILE A 297 -4.43 6.38 -12.89
CA ILE A 297 -4.33 5.21 -13.76
C ILE A 297 -5.20 4.10 -13.16
N PRO A 298 -6.45 3.91 -13.64
CA PRO A 298 -7.37 2.92 -13.07
C PRO A 298 -6.95 1.48 -13.36
N THR A 299 -6.24 1.26 -14.46
CA THR A 299 -5.71 -0.06 -14.85
C THR A 299 -4.32 0.14 -15.45
N PHE A 300 -3.32 -0.44 -14.82
CA PHE A 300 -1.95 -0.39 -15.31
C PHE A 300 -1.59 -1.64 -16.12
N LYS A 301 -0.94 -1.42 -17.26
CA LYS A 301 -0.34 -2.48 -18.08
C LYS A 301 1.14 -2.16 -18.32
N ALA A 302 2.01 -3.07 -17.91
CA ALA A 302 3.46 -2.90 -18.08
C ALA A 302 3.87 -2.67 -19.54
N SER A 303 3.16 -3.28 -20.51
CA SER A 303 3.38 -3.12 -21.94
C SER A 303 3.01 -1.73 -22.51
N GLU A 304 2.33 -0.88 -21.73
CA GLU A 304 1.92 0.47 -22.11
C GLU A 304 2.63 1.56 -21.28
N PHE A 305 3.62 1.17 -20.48
CA PHE A 305 4.28 2.09 -19.54
C PHE A 305 5.06 3.19 -20.27
N ASP A 306 5.71 2.86 -21.39
CA ASP A 306 6.37 3.80 -22.30
C ASP A 306 5.44 4.95 -22.72
N LYS A 307 4.20 4.61 -23.09
CA LYS A 307 3.19 5.59 -23.50
C LYS A 307 2.78 6.51 -22.36
N LEU A 308 2.61 5.96 -21.16
CA LEU A 308 2.25 6.74 -19.97
C LEU A 308 3.35 7.72 -19.60
N LEU A 309 4.60 7.28 -19.59
CA LEU A 309 5.76 8.11 -19.27
C LEU A 309 5.97 9.21 -20.30
N THR A 310 5.90 8.88 -21.59
CA THR A 310 6.06 9.86 -22.68
C THR A 310 4.95 10.90 -22.67
N LYS A 311 3.69 10.47 -22.46
CA LYS A 311 2.52 11.34 -22.49
C LYS A 311 2.43 12.28 -21.30
N HIS A 312 2.62 11.74 -20.09
CA HIS A 312 2.34 12.48 -18.85
C HIS A 312 3.60 13.12 -18.25
N LYS A 313 4.80 12.64 -18.60
CA LYS A 313 6.10 13.12 -18.13
C LYS A 313 6.10 13.35 -16.60
N PRO A 314 5.80 12.32 -15.78
CA PRO A 314 5.72 12.48 -14.34
C PRO A 314 7.09 12.82 -13.75
N SER A 315 7.13 13.64 -12.71
CA SER A 315 8.36 13.91 -11.96
C SER A 315 8.55 12.95 -10.78
N ILE A 316 7.51 12.21 -10.43
CA ILE A 316 7.54 11.26 -9.32
C ILE A 316 7.03 9.90 -9.83
N LEU A 317 7.84 8.87 -9.63
CA LEU A 317 7.46 7.47 -9.85
C LEU A 317 7.44 6.75 -8.51
N VAL A 318 6.28 6.19 -8.17
CA VAL A 318 6.08 5.41 -6.94
C VAL A 318 5.50 4.06 -7.32
N GLY A 319 6.10 2.99 -6.82
CA GLY A 319 5.60 1.67 -7.15
C GLY A 319 6.25 0.52 -6.39
N VAL A 320 5.85 -0.67 -6.75
CA VAL A 320 6.43 -1.93 -6.27
C VAL A 320 7.60 -2.38 -7.18
N PRO A 321 8.49 -3.27 -6.72
CA PRO A 321 9.63 -3.75 -7.50
C PRO A 321 9.30 -4.17 -8.93
N THR A 322 8.21 -4.89 -9.13
CA THR A 322 7.77 -5.36 -10.45
C THR A 322 7.44 -4.24 -11.44
N LEU A 323 7.03 -3.06 -10.95
CA LEU A 323 6.85 -1.89 -11.80
C LEU A 323 8.19 -1.41 -12.39
N PHE A 324 9.23 -1.37 -11.57
CA PHE A 324 10.57 -0.92 -11.98
C PHE A 324 11.31 -1.97 -12.83
N GLU A 325 11.03 -3.25 -12.61
CA GLU A 325 11.49 -4.31 -13.52
C GLU A 325 10.88 -4.15 -14.91
N ALA A 326 9.60 -3.78 -14.99
CA ALA A 326 8.95 -3.50 -16.26
C ALA A 326 9.60 -2.34 -17.04
N LEU A 327 10.21 -1.35 -16.36
CA LEU A 327 11.00 -0.31 -17.03
C LEU A 327 12.21 -0.91 -17.76
N THR A 328 12.95 -1.80 -17.09
CA THR A 328 14.22 -2.33 -17.63
C THR A 328 14.04 -3.47 -18.64
N THR A 329 12.84 -4.04 -18.75
CA THR A 329 12.55 -5.20 -19.62
C THR A 329 11.64 -4.88 -20.80
N ASN A 330 10.99 -3.71 -20.80
CA ASN A 330 10.13 -3.30 -21.90
C ASN A 330 10.97 -2.65 -23.02
N GLU A 331 11.11 -3.34 -24.14
CA GLU A 331 11.89 -2.86 -25.31
C GLU A 331 11.43 -1.49 -25.86
N ARG A 332 10.15 -1.12 -25.64
CA ARG A 332 9.60 0.17 -26.05
C ARG A 332 10.13 1.35 -25.21
N MET A 333 10.77 1.05 -24.09
CA MET A 333 11.38 2.10 -23.25
C MET A 333 12.65 2.69 -23.86
N LYS A 334 13.24 2.06 -24.88
CA LYS A 334 14.56 2.43 -25.45
C LYS A 334 14.73 3.93 -25.74
N ASP A 335 13.67 4.60 -26.23
CA ASP A 335 13.73 6.01 -26.62
C ASP A 335 12.96 6.93 -25.66
N VAL A 336 12.57 6.45 -24.48
CA VAL A 336 11.81 7.24 -23.50
C VAL A 336 12.76 8.16 -22.73
N ASN A 337 12.54 9.47 -22.78
CA ASN A 337 13.30 10.44 -22.01
C ASN A 337 12.70 10.58 -20.60
N LEU A 338 13.52 10.35 -19.57
CA LEU A 338 13.18 10.39 -18.16
C LEU A 338 13.82 11.58 -17.41
N SER A 339 14.35 12.57 -18.12
CA SER A 339 15.05 13.73 -17.53
C SER A 339 14.19 14.60 -16.59
N ASN A 340 12.87 14.47 -16.68
CA ASN A 340 11.92 15.15 -15.78
C ASN A 340 11.75 14.49 -14.42
N ILE A 341 12.26 13.26 -14.23
CA ILE A 341 12.08 12.52 -12.99
C ILE A 341 12.98 13.06 -11.88
N LYS A 342 12.36 13.39 -10.75
CA LYS A 342 13.00 13.88 -9.52
C LYS A 342 13.07 12.80 -8.44
N TYR A 343 12.02 11.96 -8.34
CA TYR A 343 11.93 10.90 -7.33
C TYR A 343 11.47 9.59 -7.95
N VAL A 344 12.18 8.52 -7.60
CA VAL A 344 11.81 7.14 -7.91
C VAL A 344 11.79 6.37 -6.60
N VAL A 345 10.60 5.96 -6.15
CA VAL A 345 10.41 5.30 -4.84
C VAL A 345 9.84 3.91 -5.03
N SER A 346 10.59 2.90 -4.60
CA SER A 346 10.13 1.52 -4.54
C SER A 346 9.77 1.13 -3.12
N GLY A 347 8.60 0.54 -2.94
CA GLY A 347 8.14 0.05 -1.64
C GLY A 347 7.26 -1.17 -1.77
N GLY A 348 6.86 -1.71 -0.61
CA GLY A 348 5.95 -2.83 -0.53
C GLY A 348 6.60 -4.20 -0.67
N ASP A 349 7.75 -4.31 -1.28
CA ASP A 349 8.60 -5.51 -1.31
C ASP A 349 10.07 -5.13 -1.40
N THR A 350 10.98 -6.08 -1.19
CA THR A 350 12.42 -5.85 -1.22
C THR A 350 12.97 -5.91 -2.64
N LEU A 351 14.00 -5.10 -2.89
CA LEU A 351 14.84 -5.17 -4.07
C LEU A 351 16.26 -5.55 -3.67
N SER A 352 16.84 -6.53 -4.35
CA SER A 352 18.26 -6.82 -4.17
C SER A 352 19.12 -5.65 -4.66
N LYS A 353 20.31 -5.50 -4.07
CA LYS A 353 21.27 -4.46 -4.46
C LYS A 353 21.59 -4.49 -5.97
N ALA A 354 21.70 -5.69 -6.55
CA ALA A 354 21.96 -5.85 -7.98
C ALA A 354 20.79 -5.31 -8.84
N ARG A 355 19.54 -5.55 -8.42
CA ARG A 355 18.36 -5.00 -9.13
C ARG A 355 18.30 -3.48 -9.02
N ILE A 356 18.60 -2.91 -7.84
CA ILE A 356 18.66 -1.45 -7.65
C ILE A 356 19.71 -0.83 -8.58
N THR A 357 20.92 -1.42 -8.65
CA THR A 357 22.00 -0.95 -9.55
C THR A 357 21.52 -0.95 -11.01
N LYS A 358 20.94 -2.05 -11.47
CA LYS A 358 20.42 -2.17 -12.85
C LYS A 358 19.35 -1.13 -13.17
N ILE A 359 18.44 -0.88 -12.23
CA ILE A 359 17.39 0.14 -12.40
C ILE A 359 18.00 1.55 -12.45
N ASN A 360 18.98 1.86 -11.59
CA ASN A 360 19.65 3.15 -11.59
C ASN A 360 20.42 3.40 -12.88
N GLU A 361 21.15 2.41 -13.38
CA GLU A 361 21.83 2.48 -14.69
C GLU A 361 20.81 2.76 -15.82
N PHE A 362 19.67 2.08 -15.79
CA PHE A 362 18.61 2.33 -16.76
C PHE A 362 18.09 3.77 -16.67
N LEU A 363 17.77 4.27 -15.48
CA LEU A 363 17.27 5.63 -15.25
C LEU A 363 18.25 6.68 -15.78
N HIS A 364 19.54 6.54 -15.46
CA HIS A 364 20.59 7.45 -15.90
C HIS A 364 20.79 7.41 -17.42
N ASN A 365 20.80 6.25 -18.03
CA ASN A 365 20.91 6.08 -19.48
C ASN A 365 19.72 6.71 -20.25
N HIS A 366 18.58 6.92 -19.56
CA HIS A 366 17.40 7.59 -20.11
C HIS A 366 17.27 9.06 -19.65
N GLY A 367 18.35 9.63 -19.09
CA GLY A 367 18.47 11.04 -18.75
C GLY A 367 17.94 11.44 -17.36
N ALA A 368 17.45 10.50 -16.54
CA ALA A 368 17.05 10.82 -15.17
C ALA A 368 18.29 11.11 -14.29
N ASN A 369 18.21 12.17 -13.49
CA ASN A 369 19.21 12.47 -12.46
C ASN A 369 18.78 11.99 -11.06
N ALA A 370 17.95 10.96 -11.00
CA ALA A 370 17.41 10.39 -9.78
C ALA A 370 17.78 8.92 -9.67
N ASN A 371 18.09 8.50 -8.45
CA ASN A 371 18.24 7.09 -8.10
C ASN A 371 16.93 6.53 -7.54
N LEU A 372 16.75 5.22 -7.68
CA LEU A 372 15.69 4.51 -6.99
C LEU A 372 15.97 4.49 -5.48
N LEU A 373 15.03 5.00 -4.72
CA LEU A 373 15.02 5.00 -3.27
C LEU A 373 14.12 3.86 -2.77
N GLN A 374 14.65 3.03 -1.89
CA GLN A 374 13.87 1.96 -1.28
C GLN A 374 13.17 2.47 -0.02
N GLY A 375 11.86 2.29 0.05
CA GLY A 375 11.03 2.63 1.20
C GLY A 375 10.45 1.40 1.89
N TYR A 376 10.21 1.51 3.18
CA TYR A 376 9.54 0.49 3.99
C TYR A 376 8.34 1.10 4.69
N GLY A 377 7.31 0.29 4.81
CA GLY A 377 6.12 0.62 5.55
C GLY A 377 5.10 -0.49 5.58
N MET A 378 4.04 -0.24 6.31
CA MET A 378 2.94 -1.17 6.49
C MET A 378 1.63 -0.40 6.66
N THR A 379 0.51 -1.06 6.37
CA THR A 379 -0.81 -0.43 6.45
C THR A 379 -1.13 0.04 7.86
N GLU A 380 -0.65 -0.69 8.87
CA GLU A 380 -0.78 -0.37 10.30
C GLU A 380 -0.03 0.91 10.73
N ALA A 381 0.78 1.47 9.82
CA ALA A 381 1.44 2.77 9.99
C ALA A 381 1.17 3.70 8.79
N VAL A 382 -0.05 3.69 8.27
CA VAL A 382 -0.56 4.35 7.06
C VAL A 382 0.02 3.75 5.78
N ALA A 383 1.32 3.88 5.55
CA ALA A 383 2.04 3.35 4.40
C ALA A 383 3.55 3.32 4.65
N ALA A 384 4.22 4.46 4.52
CA ALA A 384 5.68 4.57 4.58
C ALA A 384 6.14 5.05 5.97
N VAL A 385 7.15 4.41 6.54
CA VAL A 385 7.78 4.78 7.82
C VAL A 385 9.28 5.00 7.71
N CYS A 386 9.92 4.44 6.67
CA CYS A 386 11.33 4.63 6.35
C CYS A 386 11.50 4.89 4.85
N LEU A 387 12.56 5.62 4.51
CA LEU A 387 12.99 5.81 3.13
C LEU A 387 14.51 5.95 3.08
N ASP A 388 15.12 5.38 2.05
CA ASP A 388 16.51 5.66 1.71
C ASP A 388 16.65 7.14 1.33
N GLN A 389 17.71 7.78 1.79
CA GLN A 389 17.86 9.24 1.67
C GLN A 389 18.58 9.63 0.38
N PRO A 390 18.08 10.59 -0.43
CA PRO A 390 18.72 10.99 -1.68
C PRO A 390 20.19 11.42 -1.51
N VAL A 391 20.49 12.15 -0.43
CA VAL A 391 21.83 12.70 -0.15
C VAL A 391 22.77 11.75 0.58
N ALA A 392 22.26 10.66 1.13
CA ALA A 392 23.02 9.70 1.93
C ALA A 392 22.52 8.26 1.70
N SER A 393 22.24 7.93 0.43
CA SER A 393 21.68 6.63 0.05
C SER A 393 22.61 5.48 0.42
N ARG A 394 22.00 4.41 0.98
CA ARG A 394 22.65 3.12 1.28
C ARG A 394 21.88 1.97 0.62
N PRO A 395 22.16 1.68 -0.66
CA PRO A 395 21.49 0.61 -1.38
C PRO A 395 21.60 -0.73 -0.66
N GLY A 396 20.46 -1.42 -0.51
CA GLY A 396 20.33 -2.66 0.26
C GLY A 396 19.80 -2.45 1.68
N THR A 397 19.54 -1.20 2.08
CA THR A 397 18.77 -0.87 3.28
C THR A 397 17.38 -0.35 2.89
N ILE A 398 16.47 -0.29 3.86
CA ILE A 398 15.18 0.40 3.74
C ILE A 398 15.27 1.87 4.20
N GLY A 399 16.51 2.39 4.30
CA GLY A 399 16.80 3.76 4.70
C GLY A 399 16.68 4.00 6.20
N ILE A 400 16.32 5.23 6.53
CA ILE A 400 16.14 5.70 7.91
C ILE A 400 14.66 6.04 8.17
N PRO A 401 14.22 6.01 9.45
CA PRO A 401 12.87 6.40 9.82
C PRO A 401 12.52 7.84 9.45
N PHE A 402 11.28 8.06 9.07
CA PHE A 402 10.74 9.40 8.87
C PHE A 402 10.74 10.21 10.18
N PRO A 403 10.75 11.55 10.10
CA PRO A 403 10.72 12.41 11.26
C PRO A 403 9.54 12.10 12.19
N SER A 404 9.77 12.12 13.50
CA SER A 404 8.80 11.77 14.55
C SER A 404 8.29 10.32 14.54
N ASN A 405 8.72 9.47 13.62
CA ASN A 405 8.63 8.02 13.77
C ASN A 405 9.90 7.52 14.47
N TYR A 406 9.72 6.66 15.45
CA TYR A 406 10.79 6.01 16.18
C TYR A 406 10.76 4.53 15.90
N ILE A 407 11.93 3.96 15.63
CA ILE A 407 12.09 2.53 15.40
C ILE A 407 13.11 1.99 16.38
N LYS A 408 12.83 0.82 16.92
CA LYS A 408 13.78 0.00 17.64
C LYS A 408 13.69 -1.44 17.16
N ILE A 409 14.78 -2.15 17.30
CA ILE A 409 14.88 -3.58 17.00
C ILE A 409 14.93 -4.31 18.34
N VAL A 410 14.01 -5.25 18.55
CA VAL A 410 13.86 -5.96 19.82
C VAL A 410 13.97 -7.47 19.61
N LYS A 411 14.29 -8.21 20.67
CA LYS A 411 14.16 -9.67 20.65
C LYS A 411 12.69 -10.03 20.38
N PRO A 412 12.41 -10.91 19.39
CA PRO A 412 11.03 -11.27 19.05
C PRO A 412 10.20 -11.67 20.27
N GLY A 413 8.99 -11.11 20.37
CA GLY A 413 8.06 -11.36 21.47
C GLY A 413 8.41 -10.65 22.79
N THR A 414 9.37 -9.73 22.80
CA THR A 414 9.78 -8.95 23.99
C THR A 414 9.87 -7.46 23.68
N ASP A 415 10.14 -6.63 24.70
CA ASP A 415 10.47 -5.21 24.57
C ASP A 415 11.97 -4.90 24.71
N GLU A 416 12.82 -5.96 24.79
CA GLU A 416 14.26 -5.85 25.00
C GLU A 416 14.97 -5.51 23.68
N GLU A 417 15.59 -4.33 23.63
CA GLU A 417 16.36 -3.90 22.45
C GLU A 417 17.60 -4.79 22.25
N VAL A 418 17.86 -5.15 20.99
CA VAL A 418 19.09 -5.84 20.56
C VAL A 418 20.24 -4.85 20.31
N GLY A 419 21.42 -5.36 20.09
CA GLY A 419 22.62 -4.57 19.78
C GLY A 419 22.61 -3.93 18.38
N ILE A 420 23.69 -3.20 18.06
CA ILE A 420 23.94 -2.66 16.74
C ILE A 420 24.20 -3.82 15.78
N ASP A 421 23.59 -3.76 14.57
CA ASP A 421 23.68 -4.78 13.51
C ASP A 421 23.15 -6.17 13.91
N GLU A 422 22.55 -6.31 15.10
CA GLU A 422 21.88 -7.54 15.50
C GLU A 422 20.46 -7.62 14.95
N ASP A 423 20.05 -8.82 14.53
CA ASP A 423 18.74 -9.10 14.00
C ASP A 423 17.69 -9.22 15.11
N GLY A 424 16.53 -8.60 14.92
CA GLY A 424 15.40 -8.66 15.84
C GLY A 424 14.11 -8.17 15.17
N GLU A 425 13.02 -8.14 15.92
CA GLU A 425 11.74 -7.62 15.47
C GLU A 425 11.76 -6.10 15.42
N LEU A 426 11.34 -5.54 14.27
CA LEU A 426 11.19 -4.11 14.07
C LEU A 426 9.92 -3.61 14.75
N CYS A 427 10.05 -2.68 15.70
CA CYS A 427 8.94 -2.02 16.38
C CYS A 427 8.88 -0.54 16.03
N ILE A 428 7.66 -0.03 15.80
CA ILE A 428 7.40 1.34 15.35
C ILE A 428 6.62 2.09 16.42
N CYS A 429 7.05 3.31 16.75
CA CYS A 429 6.31 4.24 17.60
C CYS A 429 6.28 5.61 16.92
N GLY A 430 5.11 6.20 16.77
CA GLY A 430 4.98 7.51 16.14
C GLY A 430 3.56 7.87 15.73
N PRO A 431 3.36 9.05 15.18
CA PRO A 431 2.05 9.58 14.89
C PRO A 431 1.33 8.90 13.72
N THR A 432 2.02 8.06 12.94
CA THR A 432 1.43 7.30 11.83
C THR A 432 0.86 5.95 12.26
N VAL A 433 1.15 5.48 13.49
CA VAL A 433 0.67 4.19 13.98
C VAL A 433 -0.85 4.18 14.11
N MET A 434 -1.48 3.12 13.64
CA MET A 434 -2.94 2.92 13.60
C MET A 434 -3.61 3.09 14.96
N LEU A 435 -4.91 3.32 14.95
CA LEU A 435 -5.74 3.30 16.16
C LEU A 435 -5.97 1.86 16.67
N GLY A 436 -5.92 0.88 15.81
CA GLY A 436 -6.13 -0.54 16.08
C GLY A 436 -6.84 -1.24 14.94
N TYR A 437 -7.14 -2.52 15.13
CA TYR A 437 -7.97 -3.29 14.20
C TYR A 437 -9.46 -3.14 14.55
N TYR A 438 -10.29 -2.98 13.53
CA TYR A 438 -11.73 -2.81 13.68
C TYR A 438 -12.38 -4.01 14.40
N ASN A 439 -13.06 -3.76 15.52
CA ASN A 439 -13.71 -4.77 16.35
C ASN A 439 -12.83 -6.00 16.67
N ASN A 440 -11.52 -5.82 16.79
CA ASN A 440 -10.60 -6.91 17.10
C ASN A 440 -9.57 -6.48 18.15
N GLU A 441 -10.02 -6.41 19.40
CA GLU A 441 -9.20 -5.99 20.53
C GLU A 441 -8.04 -6.97 20.77
N LYS A 442 -8.28 -8.27 20.60
CA LYS A 442 -7.25 -9.30 20.78
C LYS A 442 -6.04 -9.05 19.86
N GLU A 443 -6.27 -8.98 18.56
CA GLU A 443 -5.18 -8.76 17.60
C GLU A 443 -4.60 -7.34 17.70
N THR A 444 -5.40 -6.36 18.12
CA THR A 444 -4.89 -5.01 18.42
C THR A 444 -3.87 -5.05 19.56
N ASN A 445 -4.19 -5.75 20.64
CA ASN A 445 -3.29 -5.91 21.79
C ASN A 445 -2.08 -6.82 21.48
N GLU A 446 -2.19 -7.73 20.50
CA GLU A 446 -1.05 -8.51 19.99
C GLU A 446 -0.11 -7.68 19.11
N ALA A 447 -0.61 -6.62 18.48
CA ALA A 447 0.19 -5.76 17.62
C ALA A 447 0.71 -4.50 18.32
N LEU A 448 -0.06 -3.93 19.24
CA LEU A 448 0.26 -2.69 19.94
C LEU A 448 0.58 -2.98 21.41
N HIS A 449 1.81 -2.73 21.83
CA HIS A 449 2.27 -2.97 23.20
C HIS A 449 2.76 -1.69 23.86
N ILE A 450 2.48 -1.52 25.16
CA ILE A 450 3.14 -0.50 25.98
C ILE A 450 4.48 -1.08 26.45
N HIS A 451 5.58 -0.47 26.02
CA HIS A 451 6.92 -0.86 26.44
C HIS A 451 7.34 -0.16 27.74
N LYS A 452 8.51 -0.54 28.30
CA LYS A 452 9.08 0.02 29.55
C LYS A 452 9.27 1.53 29.53
N ASP A 453 9.38 2.15 28.35
CA ASP A 453 9.45 3.61 28.19
C ASP A 453 8.07 4.30 28.32
N GLY A 454 7.00 3.52 28.48
CA GLY A 454 5.62 3.95 28.59
C GLY A 454 4.97 4.38 27.26
N ASN A 455 5.66 4.24 26.15
CA ASN A 455 5.13 4.50 24.81
C ASN A 455 4.44 3.26 24.23
N VAL A 456 3.50 3.49 23.33
CA VAL A 456 2.86 2.45 22.53
C VAL A 456 3.76 2.13 21.33
N TRP A 457 4.09 0.86 21.16
CA TRP A 457 4.89 0.36 20.07
C TRP A 457 4.10 -0.63 19.23
N LEU A 458 4.12 -0.44 17.93
CA LEU A 458 3.59 -1.40 16.95
C LEU A 458 4.66 -2.45 16.66
N HIS A 459 4.39 -3.69 16.99
CA HIS A 459 5.18 -4.85 16.59
C HIS A 459 4.85 -5.20 15.15
N SER A 460 5.81 -5.01 14.26
CA SER A 460 5.57 -5.13 12.82
C SER A 460 5.47 -6.58 12.33
N GLY A 461 6.01 -7.52 13.10
CA GLY A 461 6.22 -8.90 12.68
C GLY A 461 7.29 -9.02 11.57
N ASP A 462 8.14 -8.02 11.41
CA ASP A 462 9.26 -7.98 10.47
C ASP A 462 10.59 -8.08 11.20
N ILE A 463 11.52 -8.90 10.69
CA ILE A 463 12.89 -9.00 11.19
C ILE A 463 13.77 -8.02 10.43
N ALA A 464 14.53 -7.24 11.18
CA ALA A 464 15.46 -6.25 10.66
C ALA A 464 16.66 -6.09 11.59
N SER A 465 17.70 -5.40 11.14
CA SER A 465 18.78 -4.89 11.98
C SER A 465 18.98 -3.39 11.74
N MET A 466 19.56 -2.69 12.72
CA MET A 466 19.84 -1.26 12.64
C MET A 466 21.31 -1.00 12.88
N ASP A 467 21.96 -0.26 11.97
CA ASP A 467 23.36 0.11 12.13
C ASP A 467 23.57 1.27 13.12
N LYS A 468 24.83 1.62 13.38
CA LYS A 468 25.21 2.73 14.27
C LYS A 468 24.69 4.10 13.81
N ASP A 469 24.40 4.27 12.55
CA ASP A 469 23.91 5.52 11.95
C ASP A 469 22.39 5.59 11.87
N GLY A 470 21.68 4.48 12.14
CA GLY A 470 20.22 4.39 12.11
C GLY A 470 19.65 3.90 10.80
N TYR A 471 20.49 3.42 9.86
CA TYR A 471 19.99 2.73 8.66
C TYR A 471 19.51 1.34 9.01
N ILE A 472 18.40 0.96 8.41
CA ILE A 472 17.70 -0.28 8.71
C ILE A 472 17.86 -1.24 7.54
N THR A 473 18.33 -2.44 7.82
CA THR A 473 18.38 -3.55 6.87
C THR A 473 17.22 -4.49 7.17
N TYR A 474 16.24 -4.54 6.27
CA TYR A 474 15.14 -5.50 6.34
C TYR A 474 15.66 -6.90 6.02
N LYS A 475 15.21 -7.89 6.75
CA LYS A 475 15.57 -9.29 6.53
C LYS A 475 14.38 -10.07 5.93
N GLN A 476 13.29 -10.17 6.67
CA GLN A 476 12.07 -10.88 6.24
C GLN A 476 10.93 -10.75 7.24
N ARG A 477 9.78 -11.36 6.94
CA ARG A 477 8.68 -11.56 7.88
C ARG A 477 9.06 -12.57 8.96
N LEU A 478 8.76 -12.28 10.23
CA LEU A 478 8.98 -13.19 11.36
C LEU A 478 8.32 -14.56 11.10
N LYS A 479 7.09 -14.57 10.56
CA LYS A 479 6.35 -15.81 10.22
C LYS A 479 6.90 -16.59 9.02
N ARG A 480 7.86 -16.05 8.26
CA ARG A 480 8.57 -16.76 7.19
C ARG A 480 9.88 -17.38 7.65
N MET A 481 10.32 -17.04 8.84
CA MET A 481 11.56 -17.57 9.39
C MET A 481 11.46 -19.08 9.54
N ILE A 482 12.43 -19.79 8.99
CA ILE A 482 12.54 -21.25 9.06
C ILE A 482 13.45 -21.59 10.24
N VAL A 483 12.98 -22.48 11.10
CA VAL A 483 13.79 -22.93 12.25
C VAL A 483 14.38 -24.29 11.94
N THR A 484 15.67 -24.32 11.63
CA THR A 484 16.42 -25.54 11.32
C THR A 484 17.39 -25.89 12.44
N SER A 485 17.12 -26.98 13.17
CA SER A 485 18.01 -27.45 14.26
C SER A 485 18.36 -26.34 15.28
N GLY A 486 17.44 -25.42 15.57
CA GLY A 486 17.66 -24.30 16.49
C GLY A 486 18.29 -23.05 15.85
N TYR A 487 18.64 -23.09 14.57
CA TYR A 487 19.13 -21.93 13.84
C TYR A 487 18.01 -21.25 13.06
N ASN A 488 18.01 -19.92 13.08
CA ASN A 488 17.12 -19.11 12.27
C ASN A 488 17.66 -19.05 10.83
N VAL A 489 16.87 -19.53 9.88
CA VAL A 489 17.16 -19.48 8.45
C VAL A 489 16.23 -18.47 7.81
N TYR A 490 16.79 -17.59 7.02
CA TYR A 490 16.09 -16.49 6.41
C TYR A 490 15.85 -16.77 4.92
N PRO A 491 14.60 -17.10 4.50
CA PRO A 491 14.24 -17.32 3.10
C PRO A 491 14.76 -16.27 2.14
N SER A 492 14.64 -14.99 2.49
CA SER A 492 15.08 -13.88 1.64
C SER A 492 16.58 -13.91 1.32
N GLN A 493 17.43 -14.34 2.25
CA GLN A 493 18.87 -14.47 1.99
C GLN A 493 19.16 -15.58 0.98
N ILE A 494 18.40 -16.67 1.04
CA ILE A 494 18.52 -17.78 0.09
C ILE A 494 18.01 -17.34 -1.28
N GLU A 495 16.85 -16.67 -1.31
CA GLU A 495 16.26 -16.12 -2.52
C GLU A 495 17.23 -15.17 -3.23
N GLU A 496 17.85 -14.24 -2.50
CA GLU A 496 18.85 -13.31 -3.05
C GLU A 496 20.08 -14.02 -3.67
N VAL A 497 20.54 -15.09 -3.05
CA VAL A 497 21.67 -15.88 -3.57
C VAL A 497 21.29 -16.62 -4.85
N ILE A 498 20.13 -17.29 -4.87
CA ILE A 498 19.65 -18.06 -6.01
C ILE A 498 19.35 -17.15 -7.20
N GLU A 499 18.78 -15.97 -6.98
CA GLU A 499 18.47 -14.99 -8.02
C GLU A 499 19.70 -14.38 -8.72
N LYS A 500 20.89 -14.52 -8.15
CA LYS A 500 22.16 -14.14 -8.83
C LYS A 500 22.53 -15.06 -9.99
N HIS A 501 21.93 -16.24 -10.05
CA HIS A 501 22.19 -17.19 -11.13
C HIS A 501 21.52 -16.75 -12.42
N GLU A 502 22.27 -16.79 -13.55
CA GLU A 502 21.82 -16.30 -14.86
C GLU A 502 20.52 -16.95 -15.37
N ALA A 503 20.28 -18.22 -15.01
CA ALA A 503 19.10 -18.97 -15.41
C ALA A 503 17.82 -18.59 -14.67
N VAL A 504 17.91 -17.84 -13.55
CA VAL A 504 16.78 -17.60 -12.64
C VAL A 504 16.06 -16.29 -12.97
N VAL A 505 14.73 -16.35 -13.03
CA VAL A 505 13.84 -15.16 -13.15
C VAL A 505 13.40 -14.71 -11.76
N ASP A 506 12.94 -15.68 -10.94
CA ASP A 506 12.29 -15.40 -9.66
C ASP A 506 12.48 -16.62 -8.75
N CYS A 507 12.60 -16.39 -7.44
CA CYS A 507 12.78 -17.45 -6.45
C CYS A 507 11.92 -17.17 -5.21
N SER A 508 11.34 -18.23 -4.64
CA SER A 508 10.71 -18.15 -3.32
C SER A 508 11.02 -19.37 -2.49
N VAL A 509 11.41 -19.14 -1.25
CA VAL A 509 11.83 -20.20 -0.32
C VAL A 509 10.81 -20.33 0.80
N ILE A 510 10.43 -21.57 1.11
CA ILE A 510 9.56 -21.91 2.24
C ILE A 510 10.23 -22.92 3.17
N GLY A 511 9.79 -22.92 4.43
CA GLY A 511 10.08 -23.99 5.37
C GLY A 511 9.22 -25.21 5.08
N VAL A 512 9.85 -26.39 5.06
CA VAL A 512 9.13 -27.64 4.93
C VAL A 512 9.50 -28.56 6.09
N PRO A 513 8.54 -29.32 6.68
CA PRO A 513 8.79 -30.21 7.80
C PRO A 513 9.89 -31.22 7.52
N HIS A 514 10.78 -31.43 8.49
CA HIS A 514 11.86 -32.42 8.42
C HIS A 514 11.92 -33.27 9.70
N PRO A 515 12.05 -34.61 9.60
CA PRO A 515 11.95 -35.50 10.77
C PRO A 515 12.89 -35.18 11.93
N TYR A 516 14.09 -34.67 11.62
CA TYR A 516 15.15 -34.44 12.65
C TYR A 516 15.49 -32.96 12.84
N LYS A 517 15.11 -32.06 11.92
CA LYS A 517 15.56 -30.66 11.92
C LYS A 517 14.46 -29.66 12.19
N VAL A 518 13.26 -30.11 12.55
CA VAL A 518 12.03 -29.34 12.62
C VAL A 518 11.59 -28.91 11.21
N GLU A 519 12.33 -28.03 10.55
CA GLU A 519 12.12 -27.58 9.19
C GLU A 519 13.44 -27.54 8.41
N VAL A 520 13.34 -27.58 7.09
CA VAL A 520 14.43 -27.29 6.15
C VAL A 520 13.91 -26.38 5.02
N ALA A 521 14.82 -25.65 4.39
CA ALA A 521 14.49 -24.79 3.27
C ALA A 521 14.19 -25.59 2.01
N LYS A 522 13.08 -25.25 1.32
CA LYS A 522 12.74 -25.69 -0.03
C LYS A 522 12.62 -24.44 -0.91
N ALA A 523 13.33 -24.42 -2.05
CA ALA A 523 13.33 -23.32 -2.99
C ALA A 523 12.45 -23.64 -4.21
N TYR A 524 11.51 -22.77 -4.51
CA TYR A 524 10.72 -22.73 -5.74
C TYR A 524 11.34 -21.71 -6.70
N ILE A 525 11.68 -22.13 -7.91
CA ILE A 525 12.49 -21.34 -8.84
C ILE A 525 11.78 -21.24 -10.19
N ALA A 526 11.57 -20.02 -10.66
CA ALA A 526 11.13 -19.75 -12.02
C ALA A 526 12.35 -19.54 -12.93
N LEU A 527 12.45 -20.29 -14.01
CA LEU A 527 13.57 -20.24 -14.95
C LEU A 527 13.28 -19.28 -16.12
N LYS A 528 14.33 -18.65 -16.64
CA LYS A 528 14.28 -17.89 -17.89
C LYS A 528 14.00 -18.81 -19.09
N ALA A 529 13.45 -18.24 -20.15
CA ALA A 529 13.24 -18.95 -21.41
C ALA A 529 14.55 -19.56 -21.91
N GLY A 530 14.49 -20.83 -22.31
CA GLY A 530 15.66 -21.59 -22.77
C GLY A 530 16.35 -22.43 -21.70
N TYR A 531 16.15 -22.17 -20.43
CA TYR A 531 16.66 -23.00 -19.33
C TYR A 531 15.65 -24.08 -18.93
N LYS A 532 16.16 -25.23 -18.49
CA LYS A 532 15.36 -26.36 -18.02
C LYS A 532 15.94 -26.94 -16.75
N ASP A 533 15.12 -27.65 -15.98
CA ASP A 533 15.57 -28.44 -14.84
C ASP A 533 16.53 -29.53 -15.32
N THR A 534 17.79 -29.44 -14.95
CA THR A 534 18.84 -30.40 -15.26
C THR A 534 19.67 -30.68 -14.01
N PRO A 535 20.28 -31.88 -13.88
CA PRO A 535 21.21 -32.18 -12.78
C PRO A 535 22.33 -31.13 -12.65
N LYS A 536 22.85 -30.67 -13.79
CA LYS A 536 23.90 -29.64 -13.82
C LYS A 536 23.44 -28.32 -13.20
N LEU A 537 22.24 -27.82 -13.57
CA LEU A 537 21.68 -26.59 -13.00
C LEU A 537 21.44 -26.72 -11.49
N ARG A 538 20.97 -27.89 -11.03
CA ARG A 538 20.79 -28.15 -9.58
C ARG A 538 22.11 -28.13 -8.83
N GLU A 539 23.16 -28.68 -9.41
CA GLU A 539 24.52 -28.65 -8.85
C GLU A 539 25.06 -27.21 -8.80
N GLU A 540 24.95 -26.45 -9.90
CA GLU A 540 25.36 -25.04 -9.98
C GLU A 540 24.68 -24.18 -8.90
N LEU A 541 23.36 -24.31 -8.74
CA LEU A 541 22.62 -23.61 -7.69
C LEU A 541 23.03 -24.06 -6.27
N THR A 542 23.27 -25.35 -6.08
CA THR A 542 23.73 -25.88 -4.80
C THR A 542 25.11 -25.33 -4.44
N GLU A 543 26.06 -25.31 -5.37
CA GLU A 543 27.40 -24.76 -5.17
C GLU A 543 27.34 -23.24 -4.94
N LEU A 544 26.47 -22.52 -5.66
CA LEU A 544 26.23 -21.10 -5.43
C LEU A 544 25.75 -20.85 -3.99
N CYS A 545 24.81 -21.66 -3.50
CA CYS A 545 24.34 -21.59 -2.13
C CYS A 545 25.44 -21.93 -1.12
N LYS A 546 26.22 -23.00 -1.34
CA LYS A 546 27.34 -23.40 -0.46
C LYS A 546 28.39 -22.28 -0.33
N LYS A 547 28.66 -21.59 -1.42
CA LYS A 547 29.65 -20.50 -1.45
C LYS A 547 29.19 -19.26 -0.66
N ASN A 548 27.89 -19.01 -0.57
CA ASN A 548 27.35 -17.75 -0.09
C ASN A 548 26.49 -17.87 1.18
N LEU A 549 26.13 -19.08 1.64
CA LEU A 549 25.24 -19.32 2.75
C LEU A 549 25.84 -20.27 3.78
N ALA A 550 25.40 -20.13 5.02
CA ALA A 550 25.71 -21.09 6.06
C ALA A 550 25.12 -22.49 5.71
N ALA A 551 25.79 -23.55 6.12
CA ALA A 551 25.42 -24.93 5.76
C ALA A 551 23.97 -25.32 6.13
N TYR A 552 23.45 -24.76 7.22
CA TYR A 552 22.08 -24.98 7.67
C TYR A 552 21.03 -24.21 6.86
N SER A 553 21.43 -23.18 6.10
CA SER A 553 20.55 -22.36 5.25
C SER A 553 20.46 -22.89 3.81
N ILE A 554 21.29 -23.87 3.42
CA ILE A 554 21.28 -24.42 2.06
C ILE A 554 19.98 -25.19 1.83
N PRO A 555 19.19 -24.86 0.78
CA PRO A 555 17.96 -25.58 0.47
C PRO A 555 18.22 -27.09 0.29
N LYS A 556 17.33 -27.90 0.82
CA LYS A 556 17.36 -29.37 0.65
C LYS A 556 16.56 -29.83 -0.56
N GLU A 557 15.61 -28.99 -0.99
CA GLU A 557 14.74 -29.27 -2.12
C GLU A 557 14.74 -28.09 -3.08
N PHE A 558 14.83 -28.34 -4.39
CA PHE A 558 14.62 -27.37 -5.46
C PHE A 558 13.44 -27.84 -6.32
N GLU A 559 12.47 -26.96 -6.52
CA GLU A 559 11.33 -27.19 -7.41
C GLU A 559 11.28 -26.10 -8.48
N PHE A 560 11.37 -26.54 -9.76
CA PHE A 560 11.37 -25.61 -10.89
C PHE A 560 9.97 -25.44 -11.46
N ARG A 561 9.59 -24.18 -11.72
CA ARG A 561 8.28 -23.80 -12.26
C ARG A 561 8.44 -22.85 -13.45
N LYS A 562 7.42 -22.77 -14.30
CA LYS A 562 7.37 -21.76 -15.39
C LYS A 562 7.17 -20.34 -14.83
N SER A 563 6.42 -20.21 -13.75
CA SER A 563 6.18 -18.96 -13.02
C SER A 563 5.80 -19.28 -11.57
N LEU A 564 6.05 -18.34 -10.66
CA LEU A 564 5.60 -18.43 -9.28
C LEU A 564 4.23 -17.77 -9.11
N PRO A 565 3.36 -18.27 -8.20
CA PRO A 565 2.09 -17.64 -7.90
C PRO A 565 2.31 -16.24 -7.35
N LYS A 566 1.45 -15.30 -7.76
CA LYS A 566 1.54 -13.91 -7.31
C LYS A 566 0.24 -13.46 -6.65
N THR A 567 0.37 -12.62 -5.64
CA THR A 567 -0.75 -11.92 -5.01
C THR A 567 -1.34 -10.87 -5.96
N MET A 568 -2.52 -10.35 -5.66
CA MET A 568 -3.18 -9.31 -6.45
C MET A 568 -2.35 -8.02 -6.61
N ILE A 569 -1.40 -7.78 -5.71
CA ILE A 569 -0.46 -6.65 -5.77
C ILE A 569 0.88 -7.00 -6.40
N GLY A 570 1.00 -8.18 -7.06
CA GLY A 570 2.16 -8.60 -7.84
C GLY A 570 3.31 -9.22 -7.06
N LYS A 571 3.22 -9.43 -5.74
CA LYS A 571 4.22 -10.13 -4.93
C LYS A 571 4.11 -11.64 -5.10
N VAL A 572 5.22 -12.38 -4.93
CA VAL A 572 5.15 -13.85 -4.86
C VAL A 572 4.32 -14.28 -3.66
N ASP A 573 3.34 -15.15 -3.92
CA ASP A 573 2.47 -15.72 -2.89
C ASP A 573 3.08 -16.98 -2.29
N PHE A 574 4.00 -16.79 -1.35
CA PHE A 574 4.66 -17.90 -0.66
C PHE A 574 3.70 -18.78 0.14
N ARG A 575 2.52 -18.26 0.56
CA ARG A 575 1.52 -19.04 1.30
C ARG A 575 0.85 -20.05 0.39
N LYS A 576 0.54 -19.63 -0.83
CA LYS A 576 0.04 -20.55 -1.84
C LYS A 576 1.04 -21.68 -2.10
N LEU A 577 2.35 -21.35 -2.14
CA LEU A 577 3.40 -22.35 -2.22
C LEU A 577 3.45 -23.28 -0.99
N GLN A 578 3.27 -22.73 0.21
CA GLN A 578 3.19 -23.53 1.45
C GLN A 578 1.97 -24.46 1.44
N GLN A 579 0.82 -23.95 1.03
CA GLN A 579 -0.42 -24.73 0.91
C GLN A 579 -0.27 -25.87 -0.12
N GLU A 580 0.17 -25.56 -1.33
CA GLU A 580 0.40 -26.54 -2.39
C GLU A 580 1.41 -27.62 -1.95
N ASN A 581 2.47 -27.22 -1.23
CA ASN A 581 3.44 -28.19 -0.69
C ASN A 581 2.83 -29.08 0.41
N ALA A 582 1.99 -28.51 1.28
CA ALA A 582 1.31 -29.29 2.32
C ALA A 582 0.32 -30.30 1.72
N GLU A 583 -0.45 -29.88 0.71
CA GLU A 583 -1.38 -30.73 -0.03
C GLU A 583 -0.64 -31.87 -0.75
N ALA A 584 0.44 -31.59 -1.48
CA ALA A 584 1.25 -32.59 -2.16
C ALA A 584 1.84 -33.63 -1.20
N ARG A 585 2.38 -33.19 -0.05
CA ARG A 585 2.91 -34.09 0.98
C ARG A 585 1.82 -34.91 1.67
N ALA A 586 0.60 -34.37 1.80
CA ALA A 586 -0.53 -35.11 2.33
C ALA A 586 -0.98 -36.20 1.34
N GLU A 587 -1.04 -35.90 0.03
CA GLU A 587 -1.34 -36.88 -1.02
C GLU A 587 -0.29 -38.00 -1.08
N GLU A 588 0.99 -37.67 -0.93
CA GLU A 588 2.07 -38.69 -0.87
C GLU A 588 1.91 -39.61 0.37
N ARG A 589 1.44 -39.08 1.49
CA ARG A 589 1.35 -39.80 2.77
C ARG A 589 0.07 -40.64 2.90
N TYR A 590 -1.04 -40.18 2.31
CA TYR A 590 -2.37 -40.77 2.53
C TYR A 590 -3.04 -41.28 1.25
N GLY A 591 -2.39 -41.16 0.08
CA GLY A 591 -2.96 -41.45 -1.24
C GLY A 591 -3.97 -40.38 -1.69
N LYS A 592 -4.19 -40.28 -3.02
CA LYS A 592 -5.25 -39.39 -3.54
C LYS A 592 -6.61 -39.86 -2.99
N LYS A 593 -7.32 -38.96 -2.31
CA LYS A 593 -8.72 -39.17 -1.96
C LYS A 593 -9.62 -39.07 -3.19
#